data_8600931fbbb329c92351e43d345ed22c
#
_entry.id   8600931fbbb329c92351e43d345ed22c
#
_cell.length_a   1.000
_cell.length_b   1.000
_cell.length_c   1.000
_cell.angle_alpha   90.00
_cell.angle_beta   90.00
_cell.angle_gamma   90.00
#
_symmetry.space_group_name_H-M   'P 1'
#
loop_
_entity.id
_entity.type
_entity.pdbx_description
1 polymer ?
#
loop_
_entity_poly.entity_id
_entity_poly.type
_entity_poly.pdbx_seq_one_letter_code
_entity_poly.pdbx_strand_id
1 'polypeptide(L)'
;MKYKTRFALFFGAMILFNLAANFAHPVTPTIIQNLHLHDYMFGVALAMMQLANFLMSPVWGKLNSKISSRLTLLIGCCGYGVAQLWFALATTELMIILARLFAGVFVGGIFVSFLTYVVNMADPKDQPKYLTWSATIQSVAGAFGYLVGGVLGEYTIKGTFLIQALCLVVTGAAFFFICLPDKQTEGRIQLIQIVKDANPFGAFKDCAKFMTLSFAMLFVVNILINFGNTGFDQAFNYYLKAQLNLTSSYNGIIKAAVGLVSFVANMTLCIWLIQKTDTKKSLSLLVGICALASVGTLVSPKIGIFITFSILVYAGYSVSLPVLQNMVASHADPAQKNLVMGFYNSTKSLGSIAGSLTAGFIYAIHPKLPFGCTALIYSLGLVAALIFLALSRKKHKN
;
A
#
# COMPACT_ATOMS: atom_id res chain seq x y z
N MET A 1 -2.85 2.50 33.23
CA MET A 1 -3.90 2.37 32.20
C MET A 1 -4.10 0.90 31.89
N LYS A 2 -5.34 0.40 31.82
CA LYS A 2 -5.65 -1.01 31.53
C LYS A 2 -5.19 -1.40 30.11
N TYR A 3 -4.75 -2.64 29.93
CA TYR A 3 -4.26 -3.19 28.64
C TYR A 3 -5.18 -2.87 27.44
N LYS A 4 -6.48 -3.17 27.56
CA LYS A 4 -7.46 -2.92 26.48
C LYS A 4 -7.61 -1.43 26.15
N THR A 5 -7.59 -0.55 27.14
CA THR A 5 -7.68 0.90 26.94
C THR A 5 -6.48 1.43 26.16
N ARG A 6 -5.30 0.87 26.41
CA ARG A 6 -4.06 1.26 25.73
C ARG A 6 -4.08 0.90 24.23
N PHE A 7 -4.53 -0.33 23.91
CA PHE A 7 -4.71 -0.71 22.52
C PHE A 7 -5.82 0.07 21.81
N ALA A 8 -6.91 0.43 22.49
CA ALA A 8 -7.94 1.30 21.93
C ALA A 8 -7.37 2.69 21.56
N LEU A 9 -6.56 3.28 22.43
CA LEU A 9 -5.89 4.55 22.14
C LEU A 9 -4.82 4.43 21.04
N PHE A 10 -4.06 3.33 21.01
CA PHE A 10 -3.12 3.03 19.92
C PHE A 10 -3.83 2.96 18.57
N PHE A 11 -4.95 2.24 18.48
CA PHE A 11 -5.75 2.19 17.25
C PHE A 11 -6.40 3.54 16.92
N GLY A 12 -6.82 4.32 17.91
CA GLY A 12 -7.28 5.70 17.70
C GLY A 12 -6.20 6.59 17.08
N ALA A 13 -4.98 6.55 17.61
CA ALA A 13 -3.84 7.25 17.04
C ALA A 13 -3.49 6.73 15.62
N MET A 14 -3.63 5.42 15.39
CA MET A 14 -3.41 4.82 14.07
C MET A 14 -4.45 5.26 13.03
N ILE A 15 -5.71 5.48 13.44
CA ILE A 15 -6.74 6.08 12.58
C ILE A 15 -6.32 7.50 12.19
N LEU A 16 -5.94 8.35 13.16
CA LEU A 16 -5.50 9.72 12.91
C LEU A 16 -4.28 9.77 11.98
N PHE A 17 -3.31 8.87 12.19
CA PHE A 17 -2.15 8.74 11.31
C PHE A 17 -2.56 8.41 9.88
N ASN A 18 -3.39 7.37 9.68
CA ASN A 18 -3.76 6.94 8.32
C ASN A 18 -4.66 7.95 7.61
N LEU A 19 -5.50 8.68 8.35
CA LEU A 19 -6.22 9.84 7.81
C LEU A 19 -5.20 10.88 7.29
N ALA A 20 -4.33 11.37 8.17
CA ALA A 20 -3.36 12.42 7.85
C ALA A 20 -2.39 12.00 6.73
N ALA A 21 -1.86 10.78 6.77
CA ALA A 21 -0.92 10.27 5.78
C ALA A 21 -1.45 10.35 4.33
N ASN A 22 -2.77 10.35 4.16
CA ASN A 22 -3.42 10.35 2.86
C ASN A 22 -3.92 11.73 2.38
N PHE A 23 -3.75 12.82 3.14
CA PHE A 23 -4.20 14.16 2.74
C PHE A 23 -3.53 14.68 1.46
N ALA A 24 -2.26 14.37 1.25
CA ALA A 24 -1.49 14.86 0.11
C ALA A 24 -1.91 14.22 -1.23
N HIS A 25 -2.44 13.00 -1.21
CA HIS A 25 -2.67 12.24 -2.43
C HIS A 25 -3.65 12.91 -3.43
N PRO A 26 -4.83 13.41 -3.02
CA PRO A 26 -5.77 14.03 -3.94
C PRO A 26 -5.29 15.39 -4.48
N VAL A 27 -4.34 16.05 -3.79
CA VAL A 27 -3.80 17.36 -4.21
C VAL A 27 -2.50 17.25 -5.00
N THR A 28 -1.84 16.10 -5.00
CA THR A 28 -0.58 15.88 -5.75
C THR A 28 -0.73 16.17 -7.26
N PRO A 29 -1.80 15.73 -7.97
CA PRO A 29 -2.00 16.08 -9.37
C PRO A 29 -2.03 17.61 -9.62
N THR A 30 -2.69 18.34 -8.74
CA THR A 30 -2.78 19.81 -8.84
C THR A 30 -1.42 20.48 -8.68
N ILE A 31 -0.54 19.97 -7.77
CA ILE A 31 0.83 20.50 -7.64
C ILE A 31 1.61 20.29 -8.93
N ILE A 32 1.57 19.10 -9.52
CA ILE A 32 2.29 18.78 -10.75
C ILE A 32 1.85 19.73 -11.88
N GLN A 33 0.55 19.96 -12.04
CA GLN A 33 0.02 20.87 -13.03
C GLN A 33 0.41 22.34 -12.75
N ASN A 34 0.25 22.82 -11.53
CA ASN A 34 0.55 24.21 -11.15
C ASN A 34 2.02 24.55 -11.31
N LEU A 35 2.91 23.60 -11.17
CA LEU A 35 4.35 23.73 -11.36
C LEU A 35 4.78 23.47 -12.82
N HIS A 36 3.84 23.17 -13.72
CA HIS A 36 4.10 22.82 -15.12
C HIS A 36 5.15 21.72 -15.29
N LEU A 37 5.14 20.72 -14.39
CA LEU A 37 6.03 19.57 -14.44
C LEU A 37 5.54 18.53 -15.45
N HIS A 38 6.42 17.64 -15.86
CA HIS A 38 6.04 16.57 -16.77
C HIS A 38 5.00 15.63 -16.14
N ASP A 39 4.05 15.17 -16.92
CA ASP A 39 2.95 14.30 -16.47
C ASP A 39 3.46 13.02 -15.79
N TYR A 40 4.59 12.44 -16.23
CA TYR A 40 5.14 11.22 -15.63
C TYR A 40 5.47 11.39 -14.14
N MET A 41 5.59 12.61 -13.63
CA MET A 41 5.98 12.88 -12.24
C MET A 41 4.97 12.32 -11.21
N PHE A 42 3.70 12.15 -11.57
CA PHE A 42 2.76 11.53 -10.63
C PHE A 42 3.16 10.07 -10.29
N GLY A 43 3.64 9.33 -11.30
CA GLY A 43 4.09 7.95 -11.13
C GLY A 43 5.48 7.87 -10.48
N VAL A 44 6.42 8.70 -10.94
CA VAL A 44 7.79 8.76 -10.39
C VAL A 44 7.77 9.14 -8.91
N ALA A 45 6.99 10.14 -8.51
CA ALA A 45 6.91 10.58 -7.12
C ALA A 45 6.50 9.45 -6.15
N LEU A 46 5.47 8.67 -6.51
CA LEU A 46 5.08 7.53 -5.68
C LEU A 46 6.11 6.40 -5.73
N ALA A 47 6.65 6.09 -6.91
CA ALA A 47 7.62 5.02 -7.07
C ALA A 47 8.88 5.27 -6.23
N MET A 48 9.38 6.51 -6.17
CA MET A 48 10.54 6.87 -5.36
C MET A 48 10.26 6.70 -3.87
N MET A 49 9.07 7.10 -3.41
CA MET A 49 8.65 6.87 -2.03
C MET A 49 8.56 5.37 -1.70
N GLN A 50 7.97 4.56 -2.58
CA GLN A 50 7.86 3.12 -2.40
C GLN A 50 9.22 2.41 -2.45
N LEU A 51 10.12 2.87 -3.31
CA LEU A 51 11.49 2.36 -3.40
C LEU A 51 12.25 2.59 -2.09
N ALA A 52 12.24 3.82 -1.57
CA ALA A 52 12.89 4.13 -0.31
C ALA A 52 12.27 3.36 0.86
N ASN A 53 10.95 3.23 0.90
CA ASN A 53 10.24 2.40 1.88
C ASN A 53 10.70 0.93 1.80
N PHE A 54 10.75 0.35 0.61
CA PHE A 54 11.21 -1.02 0.40
C PHE A 54 12.65 -1.23 0.89
N LEU A 55 13.56 -0.34 0.52
CA LEU A 55 14.98 -0.44 0.89
C LEU A 55 15.21 -0.25 2.40
N MET A 56 14.42 0.62 3.05
CA MET A 56 14.62 0.99 4.45
C MET A 56 13.83 0.12 5.43
N SER A 57 12.79 -0.61 4.99
CA SER A 57 11.98 -1.46 5.87
C SER A 57 12.80 -2.49 6.67
N PRO A 58 13.79 -3.22 6.09
CA PRO A 58 14.64 -4.12 6.86
C PRO A 58 15.53 -3.40 7.89
N VAL A 59 16.00 -2.19 7.57
CA VAL A 59 16.79 -1.36 8.49
C VAL A 59 15.95 -1.02 9.72
N TRP A 60 14.72 -0.56 9.50
CA TRP A 60 13.77 -0.26 10.58
C TRP A 60 13.38 -1.51 11.38
N GLY A 61 13.21 -2.66 10.72
CA GLY A 61 12.95 -3.92 11.39
C GLY A 61 14.05 -4.29 12.38
N LYS A 62 15.32 -4.17 11.98
CA LYS A 62 16.47 -4.39 12.85
C LYS A 62 16.62 -3.30 13.92
N LEU A 63 16.32 -2.04 13.56
CA LEU A 63 16.36 -0.94 14.52
C LEU A 63 15.31 -1.12 15.62
N ASN A 64 14.09 -1.59 15.30
CA ASN A 64 13.03 -1.89 16.26
C ASN A 64 13.39 -3.01 17.26
N SER A 65 14.37 -3.84 16.96
CA SER A 65 14.90 -4.78 17.97
C SER A 65 15.82 -4.09 19.00
N LYS A 66 16.32 -2.89 18.72
CA LYS A 66 17.25 -2.13 19.57
C LYS A 66 16.60 -0.92 20.26
N ILE A 67 15.62 -0.28 19.60
CA ILE A 67 14.85 0.83 20.15
C ILE A 67 13.37 0.46 20.19
N SER A 68 12.62 1.06 21.11
CA SER A 68 11.20 0.76 21.23
C SER A 68 10.41 1.26 20.03
N SER A 69 9.37 0.49 19.64
CA SER A 69 8.46 0.87 18.57
C SER A 69 7.83 2.25 18.76
N ARG A 70 7.58 2.68 20.01
CA ARG A 70 7.06 4.03 20.32
C ARG A 70 8.00 5.14 19.85
N LEU A 71 9.32 4.95 20.01
CA LEU A 71 10.33 5.93 19.58
C LEU A 71 10.48 5.94 18.06
N THR A 72 10.44 4.76 17.43
CA THR A 72 10.44 4.65 15.98
C THR A 72 9.20 5.29 15.35
N LEU A 73 8.02 5.14 15.96
CA LEU A 73 6.79 5.80 15.52
C LEU A 73 6.91 7.32 15.62
N LEU A 74 7.47 7.86 16.72
CA LEU A 74 7.71 9.29 16.87
C LEU A 74 8.65 9.81 15.77
N ILE A 75 9.82 9.19 15.62
CA ILE A 75 10.83 9.57 14.61
C ILE A 75 10.24 9.46 13.21
N GLY A 76 9.54 8.35 12.92
CA GLY A 76 8.90 8.11 11.64
C GLY A 76 7.85 9.17 11.29
N CYS A 77 6.94 9.46 12.21
CA CYS A 77 5.89 10.46 12.01
C CYS A 77 6.46 11.88 11.84
N CYS A 78 7.43 12.28 12.67
CA CYS A 78 8.09 13.58 12.53
C CYS A 78 8.86 13.68 11.21
N GLY A 79 9.66 12.68 10.86
CA GLY A 79 10.39 12.64 9.59
C GLY A 79 9.49 12.65 8.37
N TYR A 80 8.38 11.91 8.43
CA TYR A 80 7.38 11.95 7.35
C TYR A 80 6.69 13.32 7.26
N GLY A 81 6.38 13.97 8.40
CA GLY A 81 5.85 15.34 8.43
C GLY A 81 6.80 16.35 7.77
N VAL A 82 8.10 16.30 8.10
CA VAL A 82 9.14 17.13 7.45
C VAL A 82 9.20 16.86 5.95
N ALA A 83 9.15 15.59 5.53
CA ALA A 83 9.15 15.23 4.12
C ALA A 83 7.96 15.82 3.36
N GLN A 84 6.77 15.85 3.97
CA GLN A 84 5.57 16.42 3.37
C GLN A 84 5.65 17.94 3.25
N LEU A 85 6.24 18.62 4.25
CA LEU A 85 6.53 20.06 4.14
C LEU A 85 7.53 20.35 3.02
N TRP A 86 8.59 19.54 2.92
CA TRP A 86 9.55 19.67 1.81
C TRP A 86 8.88 19.49 0.46
N PHE A 87 8.01 18.48 0.32
CA PHE A 87 7.22 18.27 -0.89
C PHE A 87 6.33 19.47 -1.23
N ALA A 88 5.66 20.07 -0.23
CA ALA A 88 4.83 21.26 -0.42
C ALA A 88 5.60 22.51 -0.88
N LEU A 89 6.89 22.58 -0.54
CA LEU A 89 7.80 23.66 -0.91
C LEU A 89 8.61 23.36 -2.18
N ALA A 90 8.45 22.16 -2.75
CA ALA A 90 9.15 21.75 -3.96
C ALA A 90 8.69 22.59 -5.16
N THR A 91 9.67 23.03 -5.95
CA THR A 91 9.44 23.82 -7.19
C THR A 91 9.99 23.11 -8.42
N THR A 92 10.75 22.04 -8.25
CA THR A 92 11.37 21.27 -9.32
C THR A 92 11.10 19.78 -9.17
N GLU A 93 11.21 19.04 -10.27
CA GLU A 93 11.08 17.58 -10.27
C GLU A 93 12.06 16.90 -9.30
N LEU A 94 13.33 17.36 -9.31
CA LEU A 94 14.35 16.82 -8.40
C LEU A 94 13.97 17.01 -6.93
N MET A 95 13.45 18.18 -6.56
CA MET A 95 12.99 18.42 -5.19
C MET A 95 11.84 17.48 -4.80
N ILE A 96 10.89 17.24 -5.72
CA ILE A 96 9.80 16.29 -5.50
C ILE A 96 10.35 14.88 -5.30
N ILE A 97 11.27 14.43 -6.16
CA ILE A 97 11.90 13.11 -6.06
C ILE A 97 12.61 12.95 -4.71
N LEU A 98 13.43 13.93 -4.32
CA LEU A 98 14.16 13.88 -3.06
C LEU A 98 13.22 13.90 -1.84
N ALA A 99 12.19 14.74 -1.85
CA ALA A 99 11.17 14.78 -0.79
C ALA A 99 10.43 13.44 -0.67
N ARG A 100 10.13 12.77 -1.78
CA ARG A 100 9.47 11.47 -1.80
C ARG A 100 10.38 10.33 -1.38
N LEU A 101 11.66 10.34 -1.76
CA LEU A 101 12.65 9.40 -1.23
C LEU A 101 12.77 9.57 0.29
N PHE A 102 12.89 10.80 0.77
CA PHE A 102 12.97 11.11 2.20
C PHE A 102 11.69 10.66 2.94
N ALA A 103 10.50 10.89 2.38
CA ALA A 103 9.23 10.38 2.91
C ALA A 103 9.24 8.86 3.05
N GLY A 104 9.69 8.15 2.01
CA GLY A 104 9.75 6.69 1.99
C GLY A 104 10.64 6.09 3.06
N VAL A 105 11.77 6.75 3.37
CA VAL A 105 12.66 6.35 4.47
C VAL A 105 11.89 6.24 5.78
N PHE A 106 11.07 7.21 6.15
CA PHE A 106 10.38 7.25 7.42
C PHE A 106 9.07 6.45 7.43
N VAL A 107 8.35 6.43 6.32
CA VAL A 107 7.10 5.65 6.19
C VAL A 107 7.34 4.16 6.43
N GLY A 108 8.47 3.61 5.94
CA GLY A 108 8.85 2.22 6.21
C GLY A 108 8.96 1.92 7.70
N GLY A 109 9.55 2.84 8.47
CA GLY A 109 9.66 2.72 9.93
C GLY A 109 8.32 2.68 10.64
N ILE A 110 7.37 3.49 10.20
CA ILE A 110 6.04 3.57 10.82
C ILE A 110 5.28 2.24 10.64
N PHE A 111 5.19 1.73 9.40
CA PHE A 111 4.45 0.50 9.14
C PHE A 111 5.08 -0.73 9.79
N VAL A 112 6.41 -0.81 9.79
CA VAL A 112 7.13 -1.87 10.51
C VAL A 112 6.86 -1.79 12.01
N SER A 113 6.84 -0.57 12.59
CA SER A 113 6.62 -0.38 14.03
C SER A 113 5.17 -0.67 14.45
N PHE A 114 4.17 -0.41 13.60
CA PHE A 114 2.79 -0.83 13.88
C PHE A 114 2.69 -2.34 14.07
N LEU A 115 3.29 -3.08 13.15
CA LEU A 115 3.32 -4.53 13.21
C LEU A 115 4.10 -5.03 14.43
N THR A 116 5.31 -4.50 14.63
CA THR A 116 6.20 -4.89 15.73
C THR A 116 5.55 -4.63 17.10
N TYR A 117 4.92 -3.46 17.29
CA TYR A 117 4.24 -3.13 18.54
C TYR A 117 3.09 -4.09 18.84
N VAL A 118 2.26 -4.40 17.86
CA VAL A 118 1.16 -5.38 18.04
C VAL A 118 1.70 -6.76 18.39
N VAL A 119 2.73 -7.23 17.67
CA VAL A 119 3.31 -8.56 17.90
C VAL A 119 3.99 -8.65 19.29
N ASN A 120 4.70 -7.60 19.72
CA ASN A 120 5.43 -7.61 20.98
C ASN A 120 4.53 -7.39 22.20
N MET A 121 3.45 -6.64 22.05
CA MET A 121 2.65 -6.15 23.19
C MET A 121 1.30 -6.82 23.34
N ALA A 122 0.76 -7.44 22.27
CA ALA A 122 -0.53 -8.11 22.35
C ALA A 122 -0.40 -9.53 22.89
N ASP A 123 -1.40 -9.96 23.68
CA ASP A 123 -1.54 -11.36 24.05
C ASP A 123 -1.60 -12.22 22.78
N PRO A 124 -0.93 -13.40 22.73
CA PRO A 124 -0.91 -14.26 21.54
C PRO A 124 -2.28 -14.57 20.97
N LYS A 125 -3.29 -14.73 21.83
CA LYS A 125 -4.70 -14.98 21.45
C LYS A 125 -5.36 -13.77 20.74
N ASP A 126 -4.94 -12.54 21.05
CA ASP A 126 -5.50 -11.30 20.50
C ASP A 126 -4.72 -10.78 19.28
N GLN A 127 -3.48 -11.26 19.07
CA GLN A 127 -2.62 -10.81 17.96
C GLN A 127 -3.29 -10.89 16.57
N PRO A 128 -3.93 -12.01 16.16
CA PRO A 128 -4.58 -12.09 14.84
C PRO A 128 -5.66 -11.03 14.66
N LYS A 129 -6.45 -10.80 15.71
CA LYS A 129 -7.51 -9.77 15.72
C LYS A 129 -6.92 -8.37 15.56
N TYR A 130 -5.87 -8.04 16.30
CA TYR A 130 -5.26 -6.70 16.26
C TYR A 130 -4.50 -6.44 14.95
N LEU A 131 -3.89 -7.47 14.37
CA LEU A 131 -3.29 -7.36 13.03
C LEU A 131 -4.36 -7.12 11.95
N THR A 132 -5.50 -7.80 12.05
CA THR A 132 -6.65 -7.55 11.15
C THR A 132 -7.19 -6.14 11.32
N TRP A 133 -7.34 -5.66 12.55
CA TRP A 133 -7.75 -4.27 12.81
C TRP A 133 -6.76 -3.27 12.23
N SER A 134 -5.45 -3.51 12.38
CA SER A 134 -4.43 -2.65 11.79
C SER A 134 -4.58 -2.53 10.27
N ALA A 135 -4.77 -3.65 9.57
CA ALA A 135 -4.96 -3.67 8.13
C ALA A 135 -6.26 -2.95 7.69
N THR A 136 -7.35 -3.18 8.43
CA THR A 136 -8.64 -2.52 8.19
C THR A 136 -8.56 -1.02 8.39
N ILE A 137 -7.93 -0.57 9.48
CA ILE A 137 -7.72 0.86 9.78
C ILE A 137 -6.90 1.52 8.67
N GLN A 138 -5.80 0.89 8.23
CA GLN A 138 -4.98 1.43 7.14
C GLN A 138 -5.81 1.66 5.87
N SER A 139 -6.66 0.72 5.50
CA SER A 139 -7.48 0.81 4.30
C SER A 139 -8.59 1.86 4.44
N VAL A 140 -9.41 1.75 5.50
CA VAL A 140 -10.61 2.59 5.68
C VAL A 140 -10.24 4.03 6.02
N ALA A 141 -9.38 4.23 7.03
CA ALA A 141 -8.95 5.58 7.40
C ALA A 141 -8.15 6.25 6.28
N GLY A 142 -7.38 5.48 5.49
CA GLY A 142 -6.72 5.98 4.30
C GLY A 142 -7.70 6.56 3.28
N ALA A 143 -8.78 5.83 2.98
CA ALA A 143 -9.81 6.29 2.04
C ALA A 143 -10.51 7.58 2.53
N PHE A 144 -10.84 7.69 3.82
CA PHE A 144 -11.37 8.92 4.40
C PHE A 144 -10.31 10.05 4.42
N GLY A 145 -9.03 9.72 4.55
CA GLY A 145 -7.93 10.68 4.42
C GLY A 145 -7.90 11.36 3.05
N TYR A 146 -8.15 10.61 1.97
CA TYR A 146 -8.34 11.19 0.64
C TYR A 146 -9.50 12.19 0.60
N LEU A 147 -10.64 11.88 1.23
CA LEU A 147 -11.78 12.79 1.29
C LEU A 147 -11.42 14.10 2.00
N VAL A 148 -10.86 14.01 3.20
CA VAL A 148 -10.45 15.17 3.99
C VAL A 148 -9.40 16.00 3.26
N GLY A 149 -8.37 15.35 2.72
CA GLY A 149 -7.31 15.99 1.96
C GLY A 149 -7.82 16.65 0.67
N GLY A 150 -8.79 16.03 0.01
CA GLY A 150 -9.45 16.59 -1.17
C GLY A 150 -10.18 17.89 -0.86
N VAL A 151 -10.98 17.90 0.20
CA VAL A 151 -11.72 19.09 0.67
C VAL A 151 -10.74 20.20 1.09
N LEU A 152 -9.73 19.86 1.91
CA LEU A 152 -8.72 20.84 2.34
C LEU A 152 -7.95 21.43 1.14
N GLY A 153 -7.66 20.59 0.13
CA GLY A 153 -6.94 20.99 -1.07
C GLY A 153 -7.66 22.02 -1.95
N GLU A 154 -8.97 22.13 -1.87
CA GLU A 154 -9.74 23.17 -2.57
C GLU A 154 -9.55 24.55 -1.93
N TYR A 155 -9.39 24.61 -0.62
CA TYR A 155 -9.14 25.87 0.06
C TYR A 155 -7.67 26.30 -0.07
N THR A 156 -6.75 25.38 0.16
CA THR A 156 -5.31 25.67 0.07
C THR A 156 -4.47 24.41 -0.02
N ILE A 157 -3.68 24.30 -1.06
CA ILE A 157 -2.76 23.16 -1.25
C ILE A 157 -1.67 23.19 -0.16
N LYS A 158 -1.00 24.34 0.04
CA LYS A 158 0.05 24.48 1.07
C LYS A 158 -0.48 24.24 2.48
N GLY A 159 -1.68 24.75 2.78
CA GLY A 159 -2.35 24.52 4.07
C GLY A 159 -2.67 23.04 4.31
N THR A 160 -3.07 22.30 3.28
CA THR A 160 -3.30 20.85 3.37
C THR A 160 -2.05 20.12 3.84
N PHE A 161 -0.89 20.42 3.27
CA PHE A 161 0.39 19.81 3.69
C PHE A 161 0.83 20.26 5.08
N LEU A 162 0.58 21.52 5.45
CA LEU A 162 0.88 22.02 6.79
C LEU A 162 0.03 21.29 7.84
N ILE A 163 -1.28 21.19 7.60
CA ILE A 163 -2.20 20.43 8.47
C ILE A 163 -1.78 18.96 8.53
N GLN A 164 -1.43 18.35 7.40
CA GLN A 164 -0.92 16.99 7.35
C GLN A 164 0.32 16.82 8.23
N ALA A 165 1.32 17.67 8.07
CA ALA A 165 2.56 17.60 8.83
C ALA A 165 2.32 17.78 10.33
N LEU A 166 1.45 18.73 10.72
CA LEU A 166 1.05 18.95 12.12
C LEU A 166 0.35 17.71 12.68
N CYS A 167 -0.62 17.15 11.97
CA CYS A 167 -1.32 15.92 12.38
C CYS A 167 -0.35 14.74 12.53
N LEU A 168 0.62 14.59 11.64
CA LEU A 168 1.65 13.55 11.72
C LEU A 168 2.51 13.72 12.98
N VAL A 169 2.99 14.93 13.27
CA VAL A 169 3.79 15.20 14.47
C VAL A 169 2.98 14.95 15.75
N VAL A 170 1.73 15.46 15.82
CA VAL A 170 0.83 15.23 16.95
C VAL A 170 0.57 13.73 17.15
N THR A 171 0.35 13.01 16.06
CA THR A 171 0.12 11.56 16.12
C THR A 171 1.39 10.81 16.57
N GLY A 172 2.57 11.23 16.10
CA GLY A 172 3.86 10.69 16.56
C GLY A 172 4.06 10.89 18.07
N ALA A 173 3.77 12.10 18.58
CA ALA A 173 3.77 12.39 20.01
C ALA A 173 2.74 11.54 20.78
N ALA A 174 1.53 11.39 20.22
CA ALA A 174 0.50 10.54 20.82
C ALA A 174 0.97 9.09 20.96
N PHE A 175 1.58 8.51 19.92
CA PHE A 175 2.17 7.16 20.02
C PHE A 175 3.24 7.07 21.10
N PHE A 176 4.11 8.07 21.20
CA PHE A 176 5.18 8.06 22.20
C PHE A 176 4.64 8.03 23.64
N PHE A 177 3.56 8.74 23.94
CA PHE A 177 2.96 8.76 25.26
C PHE A 177 1.99 7.59 25.54
N ILE A 178 1.28 7.12 24.51
CA ILE A 178 0.31 6.03 24.63
C ILE A 178 1.01 4.66 24.72
N CYS A 179 1.99 4.41 23.85
CA CYS A 179 2.65 3.13 23.73
C CYS A 179 3.64 2.91 24.88
N LEU A 180 3.64 1.71 25.43
CA LEU A 180 4.71 1.29 26.34
C LEU A 180 5.98 0.97 25.55
N PRO A 181 7.16 1.10 26.20
CA PRO A 181 8.37 0.55 25.60
C PRO A 181 8.20 -0.97 25.50
N ASP A 182 8.26 -1.47 24.28
CA ASP A 182 8.25 -2.89 23.99
C ASP A 182 9.63 -3.51 24.25
N LYS A 183 9.70 -4.85 24.30
CA LYS A 183 10.94 -5.58 24.60
C LYS A 183 12.01 -5.23 23.55
N GLN A 184 13.21 -4.93 24.02
CA GLN A 184 14.37 -4.60 23.20
C GLN A 184 15.49 -5.62 23.45
N THR A 185 16.28 -5.87 22.43
CA THR A 185 17.50 -6.67 22.58
C THR A 185 18.59 -5.78 23.21
N GLU A 186 19.20 -6.22 24.29
CA GLU A 186 20.32 -5.49 24.90
C GLU A 186 21.50 -5.37 23.94
N GLY A 187 22.21 -4.25 24.02
CA GLY A 187 23.41 -3.98 23.25
C GLY A 187 23.48 -2.59 22.65
N ARG A 188 24.69 -2.14 22.28
CA ARG A 188 24.92 -0.84 21.66
C ARG A 188 24.28 -0.74 20.28
N ILE A 189 23.67 0.40 19.99
CA ILE A 189 23.17 0.73 18.66
C ILE A 189 24.36 1.07 17.76
N GLN A 190 24.67 0.20 16.82
CA GLN A 190 25.68 0.44 15.79
C GLN A 190 24.94 0.60 14.45
N LEU A 191 24.52 1.84 14.11
CA LEU A 191 23.74 2.14 12.90
C LEU A 191 24.40 1.60 11.64
N ILE A 192 25.73 1.76 11.50
CA ILE A 192 26.48 1.28 10.34
C ILE A 192 26.34 -0.24 10.19
N GLN A 193 26.43 -0.99 11.29
CA GLN A 193 26.27 -2.45 11.29
C GLN A 193 24.82 -2.85 10.97
N ILE A 194 23.84 -2.14 11.54
CA ILE A 194 22.43 -2.37 11.24
C ILE A 194 22.17 -2.18 9.75
N VAL A 195 22.68 -1.11 9.13
CA VAL A 195 22.52 -0.85 7.68
C VAL A 195 23.23 -1.91 6.84
N LYS A 196 24.47 -2.28 7.18
CA LYS A 196 25.22 -3.33 6.48
C LYS A 196 24.53 -4.68 6.53
N ASP A 197 23.96 -5.03 7.68
CA ASP A 197 23.26 -6.32 7.87
C ASP A 197 21.83 -6.30 7.33
N ALA A 198 21.24 -5.12 7.10
CA ALA A 198 19.90 -4.99 6.55
C ALA A 198 19.94 -5.19 5.03
N ASN A 199 19.54 -6.38 4.59
CA ASN A 199 19.49 -6.70 3.18
C ASN A 199 18.03 -6.68 2.69
N PRO A 200 17.59 -5.66 1.91
CA PRO A 200 16.25 -5.59 1.35
C PRO A 200 15.98 -6.71 0.34
N PHE A 201 17.04 -7.26 -0.25
CA PHE A 201 16.96 -8.39 -1.19
C PHE A 201 17.18 -9.74 -0.51
N GLY A 202 17.32 -9.80 0.81
CA GLY A 202 17.53 -11.05 1.55
C GLY A 202 16.45 -12.08 1.29
N ALA A 203 15.19 -11.67 1.22
CA ALA A 203 14.06 -12.54 0.90
C ALA A 203 14.21 -13.19 -0.51
N PHE A 204 14.82 -12.50 -1.46
CA PHE A 204 15.08 -13.05 -2.81
C PHE A 204 16.23 -14.05 -2.82
N LYS A 205 17.26 -13.84 -2.00
CA LYS A 205 18.36 -14.79 -1.85
C LYS A 205 17.89 -16.10 -1.23
N ASP A 206 17.01 -16.02 -0.27
CA ASP A 206 16.49 -17.18 0.47
C ASP A 206 15.30 -17.87 -0.21
N CYS A 207 14.74 -17.29 -1.27
CA CYS A 207 13.54 -17.83 -1.94
C CYS A 207 13.74 -19.24 -2.51
N ALA A 208 14.98 -19.60 -2.91
CA ALA A 208 15.30 -20.93 -3.42
C ALA A 208 14.95 -22.07 -2.43
N LYS A 209 14.91 -21.78 -1.13
CA LYS A 209 14.59 -22.75 -0.08
C LYS A 209 13.15 -23.27 -0.10
N PHE A 210 12.22 -22.47 -0.64
CA PHE A 210 10.78 -22.80 -0.69
C PHE A 210 10.17 -22.70 -2.09
N MET A 211 10.92 -22.23 -3.08
CA MET A 211 10.37 -21.93 -4.40
C MET A 211 10.03 -23.22 -5.17
N THR A 212 8.75 -23.38 -5.42
CA THR A 212 8.20 -24.39 -6.33
C THR A 212 7.51 -23.70 -7.48
N LEU A 213 7.22 -24.41 -8.57
CA LEU A 213 6.50 -23.82 -9.71
C LEU A 213 5.13 -23.25 -9.28
N SER A 214 4.44 -23.90 -8.35
CA SER A 214 3.18 -23.40 -7.79
C SER A 214 3.38 -22.09 -7.03
N PHE A 215 4.40 -21.98 -6.17
CA PHE A 215 4.73 -20.72 -5.49
C PHE A 215 5.16 -19.65 -6.48
N ALA A 216 5.97 -19.98 -7.49
CA ALA A 216 6.38 -19.03 -8.50
C ALA A 216 5.16 -18.38 -9.20
N MET A 217 4.16 -19.20 -9.57
CA MET A 217 2.91 -18.66 -10.16
C MET A 217 2.15 -17.74 -9.21
N LEU A 218 2.03 -18.08 -7.92
CA LEU A 218 1.39 -17.21 -6.93
C LEU A 218 2.14 -15.87 -6.75
N PHE A 219 3.47 -15.89 -6.75
CA PHE A 219 4.26 -14.66 -6.66
C PHE A 219 4.22 -13.83 -7.94
N VAL A 220 4.17 -14.46 -9.11
CA VAL A 220 3.91 -13.75 -10.37
C VAL A 220 2.54 -13.07 -10.34
N VAL A 221 1.49 -13.76 -9.89
CA VAL A 221 0.17 -13.13 -9.68
C VAL A 221 0.29 -11.96 -8.72
N ASN A 222 1.00 -12.11 -7.60
CA ASN A 222 1.19 -11.02 -6.62
C ASN A 222 1.85 -9.78 -7.23
N ILE A 223 2.93 -9.97 -8.00
CA ILE A 223 3.61 -8.86 -8.71
C ILE A 223 2.64 -8.19 -9.67
N LEU A 224 1.95 -8.97 -10.52
CA LEU A 224 1.09 -8.45 -11.59
C LEU A 224 -0.13 -7.72 -11.03
N ILE A 225 -0.83 -8.25 -10.02
CA ILE A 225 -2.00 -7.55 -9.45
C ILE A 225 -1.61 -6.25 -8.74
N ASN A 226 -0.44 -6.20 -8.07
CA ASN A 226 0.04 -4.98 -7.42
C ASN A 226 0.58 -3.97 -8.45
N PHE A 227 1.23 -4.44 -9.51
CA PHE A 227 1.61 -3.61 -10.66
C PHE A 227 0.36 -2.95 -11.26
N GLY A 228 -0.64 -3.77 -11.64
CA GLY A 228 -1.88 -3.30 -12.25
C GLY A 228 -2.62 -2.31 -11.37
N ASN A 229 -2.81 -2.65 -10.09
CA ASN A 229 -3.53 -1.77 -9.17
C ASN A 229 -2.81 -0.43 -8.93
N THR A 230 -1.50 -0.46 -8.66
CA THR A 230 -0.77 0.79 -8.38
C THR A 230 -0.67 1.66 -9.62
N GLY A 231 -0.43 1.07 -10.78
CA GLY A 231 -0.45 1.79 -12.06
C GLY A 231 -1.81 2.41 -12.36
N PHE A 232 -2.88 1.62 -12.17
CA PHE A 232 -4.25 2.09 -12.32
C PHE A 232 -4.56 3.24 -11.37
N ASP A 233 -4.26 3.06 -10.08
CA ASP A 233 -4.56 4.02 -9.02
C ASP A 233 -3.91 5.38 -9.28
N GLN A 234 -2.65 5.37 -9.65
CA GLN A 234 -1.90 6.60 -9.93
C GLN A 234 -2.41 7.29 -11.20
N ALA A 235 -2.63 6.54 -12.28
CA ALA A 235 -3.19 7.08 -13.51
C ALA A 235 -4.61 7.61 -13.32
N PHE A 236 -5.46 6.88 -12.58
CA PHE A 236 -6.82 7.30 -12.27
C PHE A 236 -6.84 8.62 -11.51
N ASN A 237 -6.04 8.73 -10.44
CA ASN A 237 -5.95 9.92 -9.62
C ASN A 237 -5.53 11.16 -10.45
N TYR A 238 -4.53 10.99 -11.32
CA TYR A 238 -4.06 12.06 -12.20
C TYR A 238 -5.04 12.37 -13.33
N TYR A 239 -5.66 11.34 -13.94
CA TYR A 239 -6.63 11.48 -15.02
C TYR A 239 -7.88 12.29 -14.63
N LEU A 240 -8.38 12.08 -13.39
CA LEU A 240 -9.52 12.84 -12.86
C LEU A 240 -9.25 14.35 -12.88
N LYS A 241 -8.02 14.74 -12.55
CA LYS A 241 -7.61 16.15 -12.55
C LYS A 241 -7.24 16.66 -13.94
N ALA A 242 -6.34 15.95 -14.62
CA ALA A 242 -5.69 16.43 -15.85
C ALA A 242 -6.60 16.36 -17.09
N GLN A 243 -7.46 15.35 -17.17
CA GLN A 243 -8.33 15.14 -18.35
C GLN A 243 -9.79 15.50 -18.09
N LEU A 244 -10.28 15.25 -16.87
CA LEU A 244 -11.68 15.51 -16.54
C LEU A 244 -11.87 16.84 -15.79
N ASN A 245 -10.80 17.54 -15.47
CA ASN A 245 -10.79 18.83 -14.75
C ASN A 245 -11.58 18.80 -13.43
N LEU A 246 -11.66 17.61 -12.79
CA LEU A 246 -12.34 17.47 -11.51
C LEU A 246 -11.50 18.09 -10.38
N THR A 247 -12.17 18.65 -9.40
CA THR A 247 -11.51 19.20 -8.22
C THR A 247 -10.96 18.11 -7.32
N SER A 248 -10.06 18.47 -6.41
CA SER A 248 -9.49 17.54 -5.43
C SER A 248 -10.56 16.91 -4.53
N SER A 249 -11.65 17.62 -4.23
CA SER A 249 -12.79 17.07 -3.46
C SER A 249 -13.49 15.94 -4.20
N TYR A 250 -13.74 16.06 -5.48
CA TYR A 250 -14.33 14.97 -6.28
C TYR A 250 -13.45 13.72 -6.25
N ASN A 251 -12.12 13.90 -6.39
CA ASN A 251 -11.18 12.80 -6.24
C ASN A 251 -11.28 12.15 -4.84
N GLY A 252 -11.33 12.97 -3.79
CA GLY A 252 -11.51 12.52 -2.42
C GLY A 252 -12.82 11.74 -2.21
N ILE A 253 -13.94 12.23 -2.73
CA ILE A 253 -15.26 11.58 -2.65
C ILE A 253 -15.23 10.21 -3.35
N ILE A 254 -14.70 10.15 -4.57
CA ILE A 254 -14.61 8.89 -5.32
C ILE A 254 -13.76 7.88 -4.57
N LYS A 255 -12.61 8.30 -4.01
CA LYS A 255 -11.74 7.42 -3.23
C LYS A 255 -12.37 6.96 -1.92
N ALA A 256 -13.13 7.81 -1.24
CA ALA A 256 -13.90 7.41 -0.06
C ALA A 256 -14.98 6.38 -0.42
N ALA A 257 -15.71 6.58 -1.51
CA ALA A 257 -16.69 5.61 -2.01
C ALA A 257 -16.02 4.27 -2.35
N VAL A 258 -14.87 4.28 -3.04
CA VAL A 258 -14.05 3.09 -3.30
C VAL A 258 -13.65 2.41 -2.00
N GLY A 259 -13.22 3.16 -0.98
CA GLY A 259 -12.86 2.62 0.33
C GLY A 259 -14.02 1.93 1.02
N LEU A 260 -15.23 2.52 0.99
CA LEU A 260 -16.44 1.92 1.55
C LEU A 260 -16.85 0.65 0.79
N VAL A 261 -16.85 0.69 -0.54
CA VAL A 261 -17.15 -0.50 -1.37
C VAL A 261 -16.14 -1.62 -1.09
N SER A 262 -14.85 -1.29 -1.00
CA SER A 262 -13.79 -2.24 -0.68
C SER A 262 -13.96 -2.82 0.72
N PHE A 263 -14.32 -2.01 1.71
CA PHE A 263 -14.58 -2.46 3.07
C PHE A 263 -15.75 -3.45 3.11
N VAL A 264 -16.88 -3.10 2.51
CA VAL A 264 -18.07 -3.98 2.44
C VAL A 264 -17.72 -5.28 1.69
N ALA A 265 -17.04 -5.19 0.55
CA ALA A 265 -16.64 -6.35 -0.23
C ALA A 265 -15.70 -7.29 0.57
N ASN A 266 -14.79 -6.74 1.36
CA ASN A 266 -13.91 -7.55 2.22
C ASN A 266 -14.66 -8.19 3.39
N MET A 267 -15.60 -7.48 4.03
CA MET A 267 -16.37 -8.02 5.16
C MET A 267 -17.41 -9.04 4.75
N THR A 268 -17.83 -9.04 3.50
CA THR A 268 -18.87 -9.96 2.98
C THR A 268 -18.29 -10.97 1.99
N LEU A 269 -17.98 -10.52 0.78
CA LEU A 269 -17.58 -11.37 -0.34
C LEU A 269 -16.24 -12.08 -0.07
N CYS A 270 -15.23 -11.38 0.46
CA CYS A 270 -13.92 -11.98 0.72
C CYS A 270 -13.99 -13.11 1.75
N ILE A 271 -14.69 -12.88 2.88
CA ILE A 271 -14.86 -13.88 3.92
C ILE A 271 -15.62 -15.10 3.36
N TRP A 272 -16.70 -14.87 2.61
CA TRP A 272 -17.47 -15.92 1.97
C TRP A 272 -16.62 -16.73 0.98
N LEU A 273 -15.82 -16.06 0.12
CA LEU A 273 -14.93 -16.71 -0.83
C LEU A 273 -13.89 -17.61 -0.14
N ILE A 274 -13.27 -17.11 0.93
CA ILE A 274 -12.22 -17.87 1.65
C ILE A 274 -12.83 -19.06 2.38
N GLN A 275 -14.02 -18.93 2.96
CA GLN A 275 -14.60 -19.97 3.83
C GLN A 275 -15.47 -20.99 3.07
N LYS A 276 -16.10 -20.59 1.98
CA LYS A 276 -17.17 -21.37 1.32
C LYS A 276 -16.86 -21.76 -0.11
N THR A 277 -15.76 -21.30 -0.70
CA THR A 277 -15.45 -21.57 -2.11
C THR A 277 -14.01 -22.09 -2.30
N ASP A 278 -13.73 -22.59 -3.51
CA ASP A 278 -12.37 -22.91 -3.93
C ASP A 278 -11.60 -21.59 -4.19
N THR A 279 -10.75 -21.20 -3.24
CA THR A 279 -9.97 -19.95 -3.29
C THR A 279 -9.14 -19.82 -4.56
N LYS A 280 -8.73 -20.93 -5.19
CA LYS A 280 -7.95 -20.95 -6.44
C LYS A 280 -8.78 -20.47 -7.63
N LYS A 281 -10.04 -20.97 -7.72
CA LYS A 281 -11.00 -20.51 -8.74
C LYS A 281 -11.43 -19.07 -8.49
N SER A 282 -11.66 -18.73 -7.21
CA SER A 282 -12.08 -17.38 -6.79
C SER A 282 -11.02 -16.34 -7.14
N LEU A 283 -9.73 -16.62 -6.92
CA LEU A 283 -8.65 -15.72 -7.31
C LEU A 283 -8.64 -15.49 -8.83
N SER A 284 -8.74 -16.55 -9.63
CA SER A 284 -8.78 -16.43 -11.09
C SER A 284 -9.98 -15.60 -11.57
N LEU A 285 -11.17 -15.82 -10.97
CA LEU A 285 -12.36 -15.03 -11.28
C LEU A 285 -12.18 -13.53 -10.94
N LEU A 286 -11.66 -13.22 -9.75
CA LEU A 286 -11.44 -11.85 -9.30
C LEU A 286 -10.46 -11.11 -10.20
N VAL A 287 -9.34 -11.74 -10.55
CA VAL A 287 -8.34 -11.16 -11.46
C VAL A 287 -8.93 -10.97 -12.86
N GLY A 288 -9.76 -11.91 -13.33
CA GLY A 288 -10.50 -11.79 -14.58
C GLY A 288 -11.50 -10.62 -14.58
N ILE A 289 -12.23 -10.41 -13.49
CA ILE A 289 -13.10 -9.24 -13.30
C ILE A 289 -12.27 -7.94 -13.37
N CYS A 290 -11.10 -7.88 -12.71
CA CYS A 290 -10.22 -6.72 -12.78
C CYS A 290 -9.73 -6.45 -14.23
N ALA A 291 -9.39 -7.50 -14.98
CA ALA A 291 -8.99 -7.37 -16.40
C ALA A 291 -10.13 -6.79 -17.24
N LEU A 292 -11.33 -7.37 -17.18
CA LEU A 292 -12.50 -6.93 -17.93
C LEU A 292 -12.93 -5.51 -17.53
N ALA A 293 -12.94 -5.20 -16.24
CA ALA A 293 -13.26 -3.86 -15.75
C ALA A 293 -12.23 -2.82 -16.22
N SER A 294 -10.95 -3.19 -16.30
CA SER A 294 -9.90 -2.29 -16.84
C SER A 294 -10.08 -2.02 -18.34
N VAL A 295 -10.52 -3.03 -19.12
CA VAL A 295 -10.93 -2.80 -20.51
C VAL A 295 -12.14 -1.86 -20.57
N GLY A 296 -13.12 -2.05 -19.69
CA GLY A 296 -14.27 -1.16 -19.56
C GLY A 296 -13.87 0.30 -19.29
N THR A 297 -12.89 0.54 -18.40
CA THR A 297 -12.35 1.89 -18.17
C THR A 297 -11.68 2.48 -19.42
N LEU A 298 -10.91 1.68 -20.15
CA LEU A 298 -10.20 2.11 -21.35
C LEU A 298 -11.16 2.60 -22.43
N VAL A 299 -12.24 1.85 -22.70
CA VAL A 299 -13.18 2.13 -23.79
C VAL A 299 -14.32 3.05 -23.40
N SER A 300 -14.45 3.43 -22.12
CA SER A 300 -15.57 4.22 -21.63
C SER A 300 -15.62 5.63 -22.24
N PRO A 301 -16.73 6.01 -22.93
CA PRO A 301 -16.88 7.35 -23.48
C PRO A 301 -17.46 8.34 -22.47
N LYS A 302 -18.16 7.86 -21.43
CA LYS A 302 -18.88 8.69 -20.43
C LYS A 302 -18.23 8.53 -19.06
N ILE A 303 -18.09 9.65 -18.32
CA ILE A 303 -17.48 9.69 -16.99
C ILE A 303 -18.14 8.73 -15.99
N GLY A 304 -19.47 8.61 -15.99
CA GLY A 304 -20.17 7.70 -15.07
C GLY A 304 -19.81 6.23 -15.32
N ILE A 305 -19.70 5.81 -16.59
CA ILE A 305 -19.30 4.46 -16.97
C ILE A 305 -17.83 4.23 -16.58
N PHE A 306 -16.95 5.21 -16.85
CA PHE A 306 -15.54 5.18 -16.45
C PHE A 306 -15.38 4.97 -14.94
N ILE A 307 -16.12 5.75 -14.12
CA ILE A 307 -16.06 5.64 -12.66
C ILE A 307 -16.60 4.29 -12.20
N THR A 308 -17.70 3.81 -12.78
CA THR A 308 -18.30 2.50 -12.41
C THR A 308 -17.31 1.35 -12.65
N PHE A 309 -16.68 1.28 -13.83
CA PHE A 309 -15.67 0.26 -14.10
C PHE A 309 -14.44 0.44 -13.20
N SER A 310 -14.04 1.67 -12.89
CA SER A 310 -12.94 1.92 -11.96
C SER A 310 -13.23 1.40 -10.56
N ILE A 311 -14.44 1.60 -10.04
CA ILE A 311 -14.87 1.03 -8.75
C ILE A 311 -14.80 -0.50 -8.77
N LEU A 312 -15.19 -1.15 -9.88
CA LEU A 312 -15.07 -2.61 -10.03
C LEU A 312 -13.62 -3.09 -10.01
N VAL A 313 -12.69 -2.36 -10.66
CA VAL A 313 -11.25 -2.67 -10.57
C VAL A 313 -10.78 -2.62 -9.12
N TYR A 314 -11.11 -1.55 -8.38
CA TYR A 314 -10.71 -1.41 -6.98
C TYR A 314 -11.33 -2.47 -6.08
N ALA A 315 -12.61 -2.76 -6.24
CA ALA A 315 -13.30 -3.79 -5.45
C ALA A 315 -12.71 -5.19 -5.71
N GLY A 316 -12.49 -5.55 -6.99
CA GLY A 316 -11.86 -6.80 -7.37
C GLY A 316 -10.45 -6.96 -6.79
N TYR A 317 -9.63 -5.93 -6.91
CA TYR A 317 -8.29 -5.92 -6.32
C TYR A 317 -8.33 -6.05 -4.79
N SER A 318 -9.19 -5.29 -4.11
CA SER A 318 -9.26 -5.29 -2.65
C SER A 318 -9.61 -6.66 -2.06
N VAL A 319 -10.43 -7.45 -2.77
CA VAL A 319 -10.76 -8.83 -2.39
C VAL A 319 -9.67 -9.82 -2.82
N SER A 320 -9.01 -9.57 -3.97
CA SER A 320 -7.95 -10.45 -4.46
C SER A 320 -6.74 -10.54 -3.52
N LEU A 321 -6.39 -9.43 -2.87
CA LEU A 321 -5.21 -9.38 -1.98
C LEU A 321 -5.31 -10.34 -0.80
N PRO A 322 -6.34 -10.31 0.07
CA PRO A 322 -6.44 -11.22 1.20
C PRO A 322 -6.66 -12.67 0.77
N VAL A 323 -7.34 -12.91 -0.35
CA VAL A 323 -7.48 -14.27 -0.93
C VAL A 323 -6.11 -14.81 -1.32
N LEU A 324 -5.31 -14.05 -2.06
CA LEU A 324 -3.96 -14.44 -2.46
C LEU A 324 -3.03 -14.61 -1.25
N GLN A 325 -3.07 -13.68 -0.30
CA GLN A 325 -2.27 -13.75 0.93
C GLN A 325 -2.60 -15.00 1.75
N ASN A 326 -3.88 -15.34 1.88
CA ASN A 326 -4.32 -16.56 2.55
C ASN A 326 -3.83 -17.82 1.80
N MET A 327 -3.89 -17.82 0.47
CA MET A 327 -3.38 -18.95 -0.33
C MET A 327 -1.88 -19.14 -0.14
N VAL A 328 -1.08 -18.06 -0.20
CA VAL A 328 0.37 -18.11 0.02
C VAL A 328 0.67 -18.61 1.42
N ALA A 329 -0.02 -18.09 2.44
CA ALA A 329 0.19 -18.47 3.84
C ALA A 329 -0.20 -19.92 4.14
N SER A 330 -1.26 -20.43 3.50
CA SER A 330 -1.75 -21.82 3.71
C SER A 330 -0.93 -22.87 2.97
N HIS A 331 -0.22 -22.49 1.90
CA HIS A 331 0.68 -23.39 1.15
C HIS A 331 2.11 -23.41 1.72
N ALA A 332 2.44 -22.46 2.61
CA ALA A 332 3.76 -22.37 3.23
C ALA A 332 3.94 -23.42 4.33
N ASP A 333 5.10 -24.06 4.35
CA ASP A 333 5.53 -24.87 5.49
C ASP A 333 5.56 -23.99 6.76
N PRO A 334 5.01 -24.43 7.90
CA PRO A 334 5.06 -23.68 9.16
C PRO A 334 6.45 -23.16 9.54
N ALA A 335 7.51 -23.94 9.31
CA ALA A 335 8.89 -23.55 9.56
C ALA A 335 9.39 -22.42 8.66
N GLN A 336 8.85 -22.27 7.46
CA GLN A 336 9.27 -21.29 6.44
C GLN A 336 8.26 -20.16 6.22
N LYS A 337 7.14 -20.17 6.94
CA LYS A 337 6.02 -19.25 6.74
C LYS A 337 6.43 -17.78 6.79
N ASN A 338 7.29 -17.39 7.73
CA ASN A 338 7.78 -16.02 7.86
C ASN A 338 8.64 -15.60 6.65
N LEU A 339 9.47 -16.52 6.14
CA LEU A 339 10.29 -16.27 4.95
C LEU A 339 9.43 -16.10 3.69
N VAL A 340 8.44 -16.98 3.51
CA VAL A 340 7.48 -16.93 2.41
C VAL A 340 6.66 -15.63 2.45
N MET A 341 6.20 -15.21 3.62
CA MET A 341 5.44 -13.95 3.78
C MET A 341 6.33 -12.71 3.59
N GLY A 342 7.60 -12.78 3.99
CA GLY A 342 8.59 -11.76 3.68
C GLY A 342 8.79 -11.57 2.17
N PHE A 343 8.93 -12.68 1.44
CA PHE A 343 9.02 -12.66 -0.02
C PHE A 343 7.74 -12.16 -0.69
N TYR A 344 6.57 -12.53 -0.16
CA TYR A 344 5.27 -12.00 -0.60
C TYR A 344 5.23 -10.47 -0.54
N ASN A 345 5.64 -9.87 0.59
CA ASN A 345 5.67 -8.42 0.75
C ASN A 345 6.70 -7.75 -0.17
N SER A 346 7.86 -8.37 -0.37
CA SER A 346 8.89 -7.87 -1.27
C SER A 346 8.42 -7.86 -2.73
N THR A 347 7.77 -8.93 -3.19
CA THR A 347 7.21 -9.02 -4.55
C THR A 347 6.04 -8.06 -4.74
N LYS A 348 5.20 -7.85 -3.73
CA LYS A 348 4.17 -6.81 -3.71
C LYS A 348 4.77 -5.43 -3.94
N SER A 349 5.82 -5.07 -3.19
CA SER A 349 6.50 -3.77 -3.32
C SER A 349 7.10 -3.56 -4.70
N LEU A 350 7.76 -4.58 -5.26
CA LEU A 350 8.31 -4.50 -6.62
C LEU A 350 7.22 -4.28 -7.66
N GLY A 351 6.09 -5.00 -7.56
CA GLY A 351 4.94 -4.78 -8.43
C GLY A 351 4.43 -3.34 -8.36
N SER A 352 4.29 -2.81 -7.15
CA SER A 352 3.81 -1.44 -6.93
C SER A 352 4.76 -0.38 -7.48
N ILE A 353 6.08 -0.53 -7.28
CA ILE A 353 7.09 0.39 -7.82
C ILE A 353 7.05 0.38 -9.35
N ALA A 354 7.11 -0.81 -9.95
CA ALA A 354 7.09 -0.96 -11.40
C ALA A 354 5.79 -0.43 -12.01
N GLY A 355 4.62 -0.71 -11.40
CA GLY A 355 3.33 -0.24 -11.86
C GLY A 355 3.22 1.29 -11.83
N SER A 356 3.69 1.92 -10.76
CA SER A 356 3.68 3.37 -10.62
C SER A 356 4.58 4.06 -11.66
N LEU A 357 5.81 3.58 -11.85
CA LEU A 357 6.74 4.10 -12.86
C LEU A 357 6.17 3.96 -14.28
N THR A 358 5.74 2.74 -14.63
CA THR A 358 5.18 2.47 -15.95
C THR A 358 3.98 3.35 -16.23
N ALA A 359 3.05 3.50 -15.28
CA ALA A 359 1.87 4.34 -15.46
C ALA A 359 2.25 5.79 -15.74
N GLY A 360 3.24 6.35 -15.02
CA GLY A 360 3.71 7.71 -15.25
C GLY A 360 4.24 7.90 -16.67
N PHE A 361 5.19 7.06 -17.11
CA PHE A 361 5.80 7.20 -18.42
C PHE A 361 4.85 6.96 -19.59
N ILE A 362 3.99 5.93 -19.52
CA ILE A 362 3.05 5.65 -20.61
C ILE A 362 1.88 6.65 -20.65
N TYR A 363 1.54 7.29 -19.54
CA TYR A 363 0.55 8.38 -19.52
C TYR A 363 1.03 9.58 -20.34
N ALA A 364 2.32 9.91 -20.29
CA ALA A 364 2.93 10.98 -21.08
C ALA A 364 2.81 10.75 -22.60
N ILE A 365 2.69 9.48 -23.04
CA ILE A 365 2.45 9.13 -24.44
C ILE A 365 0.97 9.35 -24.79
N HIS A 366 0.07 8.80 -23.97
CA HIS A 366 -1.38 9.00 -24.13
C HIS A 366 -2.11 8.73 -22.81
N PRO A 367 -3.01 9.62 -22.35
CA PRO A 367 -3.65 9.56 -21.03
C PRO A 367 -4.44 8.28 -20.74
N LYS A 368 -4.93 7.56 -21.74
CA LYS A 368 -5.67 6.30 -21.58
C LYS A 368 -4.77 5.04 -21.61
N LEU A 369 -3.52 5.14 -22.08
CA LEU A 369 -2.63 3.97 -22.16
C LEU A 369 -2.41 3.25 -20.81
N PRO A 370 -2.30 3.91 -19.66
CA PRO A 370 -2.17 3.21 -18.37
C PRO A 370 -3.32 2.25 -18.08
N PHE A 371 -4.55 2.59 -18.48
CA PHE A 371 -5.72 1.70 -18.28
C PHE A 371 -5.64 0.48 -19.21
N GLY A 372 -5.14 0.64 -20.45
CA GLY A 372 -4.88 -0.46 -21.38
C GLY A 372 -3.74 -1.36 -20.88
N CYS A 373 -2.65 -0.76 -20.38
CA CYS A 373 -1.58 -1.51 -19.73
C CYS A 373 -2.08 -2.30 -18.51
N THR A 374 -2.92 -1.70 -17.66
CA THR A 374 -3.55 -2.38 -16.53
C THR A 374 -4.38 -3.58 -16.98
N ALA A 375 -5.18 -3.44 -18.04
CA ALA A 375 -5.97 -4.54 -18.61
C ALA A 375 -5.07 -5.70 -19.09
N LEU A 376 -3.96 -5.39 -19.77
CA LEU A 376 -2.98 -6.39 -20.19
C LEU A 376 -2.34 -7.09 -18.99
N ILE A 377 -1.90 -6.34 -17.99
CA ILE A 377 -1.25 -6.87 -16.78
C ILE A 377 -2.19 -7.77 -15.98
N TYR A 378 -3.46 -7.37 -15.78
CA TYR A 378 -4.44 -8.25 -15.13
C TYR A 378 -4.75 -9.49 -15.97
N SER A 379 -4.76 -9.37 -17.31
CA SER A 379 -4.91 -10.54 -18.20
C SER A 379 -3.75 -11.52 -18.06
N LEU A 380 -2.51 -11.04 -17.99
CA LEU A 380 -1.34 -11.88 -17.70
C LEU A 380 -1.43 -12.47 -16.28
N GLY A 381 -1.91 -11.73 -15.30
CA GLY A 381 -2.19 -12.21 -13.95
C GLY A 381 -3.24 -13.32 -13.93
N LEU A 382 -4.29 -13.20 -14.75
CA LEU A 382 -5.29 -14.25 -14.93
C LEU A 382 -4.69 -15.51 -15.52
N VAL A 383 -3.86 -15.41 -16.55
CA VAL A 383 -3.15 -16.55 -17.13
C VAL A 383 -2.29 -17.26 -16.08
N ALA A 384 -1.51 -16.50 -15.29
CA ALA A 384 -0.69 -17.07 -14.22
C ALA A 384 -1.55 -17.77 -13.13
N ALA A 385 -2.70 -17.19 -12.77
CA ALA A 385 -3.64 -17.78 -11.82
C ALA A 385 -4.28 -19.08 -12.36
N LEU A 386 -4.60 -19.13 -13.65
CA LEU A 386 -5.12 -20.34 -14.31
C LEU A 386 -4.06 -21.44 -14.42
N ILE A 387 -2.80 -21.10 -14.71
CA ILE A 387 -1.68 -22.06 -14.67
C ILE A 387 -1.54 -22.62 -13.26
N PHE A 388 -1.56 -21.78 -12.22
CA PHE A 388 -1.53 -22.25 -10.84
C PHE A 388 -2.69 -23.21 -10.52
N LEU A 389 -3.91 -22.89 -10.96
CA LEU A 389 -5.09 -23.74 -10.80
C LEU A 389 -4.91 -25.11 -11.47
N ALA A 390 -4.37 -25.13 -12.68
CA ALA A 390 -4.09 -26.38 -13.43
C ALA A 390 -3.02 -27.25 -12.73
N LEU A 391 -1.92 -26.64 -12.27
CA LEU A 391 -0.85 -27.34 -11.51
C LEU A 391 -1.39 -27.96 -10.21
N SER A 392 -2.23 -27.21 -9.51
CA SER A 392 -2.85 -27.67 -8.26
C SER A 392 -3.78 -28.88 -8.44
N ARG A 393 -4.50 -28.96 -9.56
CA ARG A 393 -5.38 -30.10 -9.90
C ARG A 393 -4.59 -31.39 -10.22
N LYS A 394 -3.42 -31.26 -10.91
CA LYS A 394 -2.54 -32.40 -11.19
C LYS A 394 -1.99 -33.03 -9.92
N LYS A 395 -1.63 -32.22 -8.92
CA LYS A 395 -1.10 -32.70 -7.63
C LYS A 395 -2.10 -33.46 -6.78
N HIS A 396 -3.41 -33.32 -7.01
CA HIS A 396 -4.47 -34.05 -6.33
C HIS A 396 -4.89 -35.36 -7.05
N LYS A 397 -4.42 -35.57 -8.29
CA LYS A 397 -4.70 -36.79 -9.06
C LYS A 397 -3.58 -37.85 -8.99
N ASN A 398 -2.39 -37.46 -8.56
CA ASN A 398 -1.25 -38.32 -8.24
C ASN A 398 -1.12 -38.47 -6.71
#